data_18e38a216c3213352fa34553fc6dbf3c
#
_entry.id   18e38a216c3213352fa34553fc6dbf3c
#
_cell.length_a   1.000
_cell.length_b   1.000
_cell.length_c   1.000
_cell.angle_alpha   90.00
_cell.angle_beta   90.00
_cell.angle_gamma   90.00
#
_symmetry.space_group_name_H-M   'P 1'
#
loop_
_entity.id
_entity.type
_entity.pdbx_description
1 polymer ?
#
loop_
_entity_poly.entity_id
_entity_poly.type
_entity_poly.pdbx_seq_one_letter_code
_entity_poly.pdbx_strand_id
1 'polypeptide(L)'
;MCIIIDTNVFGDVFNKESKSHLEFEPVINWILNGKGKIVYGGTKYKNELGCAKKYLKILVEFEKMNKVVRVDDEKVDAREKEIRKDNRHHDLNDEHIIAIVIVSGCMLVCTKDSSAVPFIKYPAFYPKSCKKPKIYSGKRNKNLLADCNIAPICKTKKKL
;
A
#
# COMPACT_ATOMS: atom_id res chain seq x y z
N MET A 1 1.33 12.55 -0.21
CA MET A 1 0.48 11.36 0.06
C MET A 1 1.37 10.13 0.11
N CYS A 2 0.99 9.11 0.85
CA CYS A 2 1.61 7.81 0.77
C CYS A 2 0.68 6.80 0.10
N ILE A 3 1.25 5.70 -0.34
CA ILE A 3 0.55 4.65 -1.07
C ILE A 3 1.00 3.28 -0.55
N ILE A 4 0.05 2.38 -0.36
CA ILE A 4 0.30 0.96 -0.16
C ILE A 4 0.19 0.30 -1.52
N ILE A 5 1.25 -0.36 -1.96
CA ILE A 5 1.26 -1.08 -3.24
C ILE A 5 1.04 -2.56 -2.96
N ASP A 6 -0.09 -3.08 -3.41
CA ASP A 6 -0.39 -4.51 -3.33
C ASP A 6 0.69 -5.30 -4.08
N THR A 7 1.13 -6.42 -3.50
CA THR A 7 2.22 -7.22 -4.06
C THR A 7 1.93 -7.72 -5.47
N ASN A 8 0.66 -7.90 -5.83
CA ASN A 8 0.24 -8.34 -7.16
C ASN A 8 0.49 -7.31 -8.28
N VAL A 9 0.69 -6.03 -7.95
CA VAL A 9 0.98 -4.96 -8.92
C VAL A 9 2.42 -4.46 -8.87
N PHE A 10 3.28 -5.02 -8.02
CA PHE A 10 4.68 -4.60 -7.94
C PHE A 10 5.40 -4.70 -9.30
N GLY A 11 5.17 -5.79 -10.03
CA GLY A 11 5.70 -5.95 -11.38
C GLY A 11 5.23 -4.86 -12.32
N ASP A 12 3.97 -4.49 -12.26
CA ASP A 12 3.40 -3.46 -13.14
C ASP A 12 3.93 -2.06 -12.80
N VAL A 13 4.18 -1.79 -11.52
CA VAL A 13 4.75 -0.50 -11.09
C VAL A 13 6.23 -0.38 -11.43
N PHE A 14 7.03 -1.43 -11.19
CA PHE A 14 8.51 -1.33 -11.21
C PHE A 14 9.17 -1.98 -12.43
N ASN A 15 8.47 -2.79 -13.21
CA ASN A 15 9.01 -3.42 -14.42
C ASN A 15 8.42 -2.79 -15.68
N LYS A 16 9.25 -2.06 -16.41
CA LYS A 16 8.85 -1.38 -17.67
C LYS A 16 8.41 -2.35 -18.78
N GLU A 17 8.80 -3.60 -18.70
CA GLU A 17 8.41 -4.64 -19.66
C GLU A 17 7.04 -5.28 -19.35
N SER A 18 6.46 -4.94 -18.21
CA SER A 18 5.10 -5.42 -17.89
C SER A 18 4.09 -4.85 -18.88
N LYS A 19 3.19 -5.70 -19.37
CA LYS A 19 2.10 -5.29 -20.27
C LYS A 19 1.21 -4.19 -19.68
N SER A 20 1.06 -4.16 -18.36
CA SER A 20 0.24 -3.18 -17.66
C SER A 20 1.05 -2.00 -17.11
N HIS A 21 2.36 -1.94 -17.36
CA HIS A 21 3.22 -0.89 -16.80
C HIS A 21 2.70 0.52 -17.07
N LEU A 22 2.23 0.80 -18.28
CA LEU A 22 1.73 2.13 -18.66
C LEU A 22 0.55 2.61 -17.79
N GLU A 23 -0.23 1.69 -17.23
CA GLU A 23 -1.32 2.04 -16.31
C GLU A 23 -0.81 2.40 -14.90
N PHE A 24 0.35 1.87 -14.51
CA PHE A 24 0.95 2.04 -13.19
C PHE A 24 2.18 2.95 -13.16
N GLU A 25 2.72 3.31 -14.31
CA GLU A 25 3.84 4.26 -14.45
C GLU A 25 3.61 5.59 -13.71
N PRO A 26 2.39 6.18 -13.68
CA PRO A 26 2.17 7.38 -12.89
C PRO A 26 2.49 7.24 -11.40
N VAL A 27 2.36 6.04 -10.83
CA VAL A 27 2.67 5.76 -9.42
C VAL A 27 4.18 5.88 -9.19
N ILE A 28 5.00 5.20 -10.01
CA ILE A 28 6.47 5.26 -9.85
C ILE A 28 7.00 6.67 -10.13
N ASN A 29 6.47 7.36 -11.14
CA ASN A 29 6.85 8.73 -11.44
C ASN A 29 6.52 9.69 -10.30
N TRP A 30 5.36 9.55 -9.66
CA TRP A 30 4.98 10.36 -8.51
C TRP A 30 5.86 10.07 -7.28
N ILE A 31 6.26 8.83 -7.04
CA ILE A 31 7.19 8.48 -5.96
C ILE A 31 8.58 9.06 -6.22
N LEU A 32 9.11 8.89 -7.44
CA LEU A 32 10.48 9.32 -7.78
C LEU A 32 10.60 10.85 -7.88
N ASN A 33 9.67 11.49 -8.56
CA ASN A 33 9.76 12.92 -8.93
C ASN A 33 8.87 13.82 -8.05
N GLY A 34 7.93 13.23 -7.30
CA GLY A 34 7.01 13.95 -6.41
C GLY A 34 7.30 13.67 -4.94
N LYS A 35 6.29 13.90 -4.11
CA LYS A 35 6.34 13.69 -2.65
C LYS A 35 5.75 12.33 -2.22
N GLY A 36 5.46 11.45 -3.16
CA GLY A 36 4.93 10.12 -2.88
C GLY A 36 5.91 9.26 -2.08
N LYS A 37 5.37 8.45 -1.16
CA LYS A 37 6.12 7.44 -0.41
C LYS A 37 5.35 6.13 -0.38
N ILE A 38 6.08 5.03 -0.43
CA ILE A 38 5.52 3.69 -0.26
C ILE A 38 5.39 3.40 1.22
N VAL A 39 4.24 2.87 1.62
CA VAL A 39 4.01 2.35 2.98
C VAL A 39 3.89 0.84 2.92
N TYR A 40 4.64 0.14 3.75
CA TYR A 40 4.55 -1.30 3.88
C TYR A 40 4.86 -1.78 5.30
N GLY A 41 4.49 -3.01 5.60
CA GLY A 41 4.82 -3.70 6.84
C GLY A 41 3.96 -4.95 7.02
N GLY A 42 4.21 -5.67 8.11
CA GLY A 42 3.57 -6.94 8.39
C GLY A 42 4.29 -8.13 7.78
N THR A 43 4.21 -9.25 8.47
CA THR A 43 4.92 -10.48 8.09
C THR A 43 4.42 -11.04 6.77
N LYS A 44 3.10 -11.08 6.56
CA LYS A 44 2.52 -11.60 5.31
C LYS A 44 2.95 -10.80 4.08
N TYR A 45 2.86 -9.46 4.15
CA TYR A 45 3.28 -8.58 3.06
C TYR A 45 4.75 -8.80 2.67
N LYS A 46 5.64 -8.88 3.66
CA LYS A 46 7.06 -9.14 3.43
C LYS A 46 7.32 -10.52 2.85
N ASN A 47 6.59 -11.54 3.30
CA ASN A 47 6.72 -12.91 2.77
C ASN A 47 6.30 -12.98 1.30
N GLU A 48 5.21 -12.31 0.92
CA GLU A 48 4.78 -12.23 -0.47
C GLU A 48 5.82 -11.56 -1.37
N LEU A 49 6.44 -10.46 -0.90
CA LEU A 49 7.55 -9.82 -1.61
C LEU A 49 8.81 -10.69 -1.63
N GLY A 50 9.03 -11.48 -0.59
CA GLY A 50 10.18 -12.40 -0.48
C GLY A 50 10.20 -13.47 -1.56
N CYS A 51 9.05 -13.84 -2.12
CA CYS A 51 8.94 -14.73 -3.27
C CYS A 51 9.57 -14.13 -4.53
N ALA A 52 9.72 -12.81 -4.59
CA ALA A 52 10.38 -12.09 -5.67
C ALA A 52 11.48 -11.17 -5.09
N LYS A 53 12.62 -11.74 -4.77
CA LYS A 53 13.78 -11.04 -4.12
C LYS A 53 14.15 -9.70 -4.74
N LYS A 54 13.94 -9.53 -6.06
CA LYS A 54 14.19 -8.28 -6.78
C LYS A 54 13.37 -7.11 -6.22
N TYR A 55 12.15 -7.36 -5.73
CA TYR A 55 11.29 -6.30 -5.19
C TYR A 55 11.71 -5.86 -3.80
N LEU A 56 12.24 -6.77 -2.98
CA LEU A 56 12.85 -6.40 -1.71
C LEU A 56 14.05 -5.47 -1.90
N LYS A 57 14.89 -5.74 -2.91
CA LYS A 57 16.02 -4.86 -3.26
C LYS A 57 15.54 -3.46 -3.67
N ILE A 58 14.47 -3.38 -4.47
CA ILE A 58 13.86 -2.10 -4.85
C ILE A 58 13.41 -1.33 -3.61
N LEU A 59 12.71 -1.97 -2.67
CA LEU A 59 12.28 -1.30 -1.43
C LEU A 59 13.47 -0.78 -0.62
N VAL A 60 14.57 -1.54 -0.52
CA VAL A 60 15.80 -1.10 0.17
C VAL A 60 16.38 0.15 -0.48
N GLU A 61 16.45 0.20 -1.82
CA GLU A 61 16.95 1.39 -2.53
C GLU A 61 16.01 2.60 -2.32
N PHE A 62 14.71 2.41 -2.37
CA PHE A 62 13.74 3.47 -2.10
C PHE A 62 13.77 3.93 -0.64
N GLU A 63 14.09 3.05 0.31
CA GLU A 63 14.28 3.40 1.71
C GLU A 63 15.50 4.33 1.89
N LYS A 64 16.63 4.04 1.22
CA LYS A 64 17.80 4.92 1.18
C LYS A 64 17.47 6.31 0.64
N MET A 65 16.54 6.39 -0.32
CA MET A 65 16.05 7.64 -0.89
C MET A 65 14.97 8.32 -0.04
N ASN A 66 14.66 7.80 1.15
CA ASN A 66 13.58 8.28 2.03
C ASN A 66 12.19 8.27 1.34
N LYS A 67 11.97 7.30 0.45
CA LYS A 67 10.72 7.11 -0.30
C LYS A 67 9.86 5.94 0.22
N VAL A 68 10.28 5.34 1.35
CA VAL A 68 9.59 4.23 1.98
C VAL A 68 9.35 4.55 3.45
N VAL A 69 8.18 4.19 3.94
CA VAL A 69 7.83 4.21 5.36
C VAL A 69 7.42 2.79 5.76
N ARG A 70 8.19 2.20 6.66
CA ARG A 70 7.88 0.91 7.23
C ARG A 70 7.03 1.09 8.49
N VAL A 71 5.91 0.38 8.56
CA VAL A 71 5.09 0.30 9.77
C VAL A 71 5.49 -0.89 10.62
N ASP A 72 5.12 -0.84 11.89
CA ASP A 72 5.40 -1.87 12.88
C ASP A 72 4.74 -3.20 12.48
N ASP A 73 5.55 -4.24 12.26
CA ASP A 73 5.09 -5.55 11.82
C ASP A 73 4.16 -6.20 12.85
N GLU A 74 4.45 -6.10 14.14
CA GLU A 74 3.65 -6.72 15.19
C GLU A 74 2.25 -6.11 15.26
N LYS A 75 2.16 -4.79 15.08
CA LYS A 75 0.88 -4.08 15.05
C LYS A 75 0.05 -4.47 13.82
N VAL A 76 0.69 -4.60 12.66
CA VAL A 76 0.01 -5.04 11.43
C VAL A 76 -0.47 -6.49 11.59
N ASP A 77 0.38 -7.38 12.06
CA ASP A 77 0.06 -8.80 12.23
C ASP A 77 -1.07 -9.01 13.27
N ALA A 78 -1.06 -8.24 14.36
CA ALA A 78 -2.12 -8.27 15.36
C ALA A 78 -3.46 -7.79 14.76
N ARG A 79 -3.45 -6.70 14.01
CA ARG A 79 -4.64 -6.17 13.35
C ARG A 79 -5.17 -7.12 12.26
N GLU A 80 -4.28 -7.73 11.50
CA GLU A 80 -4.66 -8.76 10.50
C GLU A 80 -5.41 -9.93 11.16
N LYS A 81 -4.91 -10.41 12.30
CA LYS A 81 -5.58 -11.48 13.05
C LYS A 81 -6.98 -11.09 13.54
N GLU A 82 -7.15 -9.86 13.99
CA GLU A 82 -8.47 -9.33 14.39
C GLU A 82 -9.44 -9.30 13.21
N ILE A 83 -9.00 -8.74 12.07
CA ILE A 83 -9.82 -8.68 10.84
C ILE A 83 -10.22 -10.07 10.39
N ARG A 84 -9.29 -11.02 10.43
CA ARG A 84 -9.54 -12.41 10.04
C ARG A 84 -10.58 -13.11 10.92
N LYS A 85 -10.63 -12.81 12.22
CA LYS A 85 -11.65 -13.32 13.14
C LYS A 85 -13.04 -12.78 12.82
N ASP A 86 -13.11 -11.49 12.44
CA ASP A 86 -14.36 -10.82 12.10
C ASP A 86 -14.77 -11.05 10.65
N ASN A 87 -13.88 -11.63 9.85
CA ASN A 87 -14.12 -11.86 8.43
C ASN A 87 -15.10 -13.02 8.24
N ARG A 88 -16.33 -12.68 7.90
CA ARG A 88 -17.38 -13.63 7.50
C ARG A 88 -17.21 -14.13 6.05
N HIS A 89 -16.27 -13.54 5.31
CA HIS A 89 -15.97 -13.87 3.94
C HIS A 89 -14.69 -14.68 3.88
N HIS A 90 -14.81 -16.00 3.83
CA HIS A 90 -13.67 -16.94 3.86
C HIS A 90 -12.69 -16.80 2.67
N ASP A 91 -13.05 -16.04 1.64
CA ASP A 91 -12.26 -15.89 0.41
C ASP A 91 -11.35 -14.65 0.40
N LEU A 92 -11.33 -13.85 1.45
CA LEU A 92 -10.45 -12.68 1.53
C LEU A 92 -9.05 -13.13 1.96
N ASN A 93 -8.06 -12.85 1.11
CA ASN A 93 -6.64 -13.06 1.40
C ASN A 93 -5.87 -11.76 1.65
N ASP A 94 -6.57 -10.62 1.63
CA ASP A 94 -5.97 -9.27 1.65
C ASP A 94 -6.16 -8.54 2.99
N GLU A 95 -6.45 -9.28 4.07
CA GLU A 95 -6.61 -8.72 5.42
C GLU A 95 -5.37 -7.92 5.84
N HIS A 96 -4.19 -8.35 5.40
CA HIS A 96 -2.93 -7.65 5.68
C HIS A 96 -2.89 -6.25 5.05
N ILE A 97 -3.46 -6.05 3.87
CA ILE A 97 -3.56 -4.72 3.24
C ILE A 97 -4.46 -3.81 4.07
N ILE A 98 -5.62 -4.31 4.52
CA ILE A 98 -6.54 -3.56 5.40
C ILE A 98 -5.83 -3.21 6.72
N ALA A 99 -5.09 -4.15 7.29
CA ALA A 99 -4.32 -3.94 8.51
C ALA A 99 -3.26 -2.84 8.34
N ILE A 100 -2.54 -2.81 7.21
CA ILE A 100 -1.56 -1.75 6.92
C ILE A 100 -2.25 -0.40 6.80
N VAL A 101 -3.42 -0.32 6.14
CA VAL A 101 -4.21 0.93 6.07
C VAL A 101 -4.53 1.44 7.47
N ILE A 102 -5.04 0.57 8.35
CA ILE A 102 -5.45 0.95 9.70
C ILE A 102 -4.26 1.41 10.54
N VAL A 103 -3.17 0.64 10.54
CA VAL A 103 -1.98 0.93 11.37
C VAL A 103 -1.24 2.18 10.87
N SER A 104 -1.16 2.37 9.56
CA SER A 104 -0.42 3.49 8.96
C SER A 104 -1.24 4.77 8.82
N GLY A 105 -2.56 4.68 8.75
CA GLY A 105 -3.41 5.79 8.32
C GLY A 105 -3.25 6.17 6.85
N CYS A 106 -2.59 5.33 6.04
CA CYS A 106 -2.43 5.56 4.60
C CYS A 106 -3.77 5.33 3.89
N MET A 107 -4.21 6.32 3.12
CA MET A 107 -5.55 6.37 2.53
C MET A 107 -5.57 6.01 1.05
N LEU A 108 -4.48 5.47 0.51
CA LEU A 108 -4.38 5.10 -0.90
C LEU A 108 -3.77 3.70 -1.02
N VAL A 109 -4.50 2.82 -1.69
CA VAL A 109 -4.04 1.46 -2.02
C VAL A 109 -3.96 1.32 -3.54
N CYS A 110 -2.85 0.82 -4.04
CA CYS A 110 -2.63 0.48 -5.43
C CYS A 110 -2.83 -1.03 -5.62
N THR A 111 -3.84 -1.41 -6.37
CA THR A 111 -4.13 -2.81 -6.71
C THR A 111 -4.87 -2.91 -8.03
N LYS A 112 -4.69 -4.03 -8.74
CA LYS A 112 -5.46 -4.40 -9.93
C LYS A 112 -6.48 -5.51 -9.66
N ASP A 113 -6.49 -6.06 -8.46
CA ASP A 113 -7.42 -7.12 -8.08
C ASP A 113 -8.81 -6.53 -7.81
N SER A 114 -9.66 -6.61 -8.82
CA SER A 114 -11.04 -6.13 -8.74
C SER A 114 -11.89 -6.90 -7.72
N SER A 115 -11.52 -8.15 -7.41
CA SER A 115 -12.23 -8.97 -6.42
C SER A 115 -11.90 -8.56 -4.99
N ALA A 116 -10.69 -8.05 -4.73
CA ALA A 116 -10.28 -7.56 -3.42
C ALA A 116 -10.85 -6.17 -3.08
N VAL A 117 -11.13 -5.34 -4.09
CA VAL A 117 -11.56 -3.94 -3.89
C VAL A 117 -12.81 -3.80 -3.00
N PRO A 118 -13.90 -4.58 -3.17
CA PRO A 118 -15.07 -4.47 -2.30
C PRO A 118 -14.73 -4.72 -0.83
N PHE A 119 -13.84 -5.65 -0.54
CA PHE A 119 -13.40 -5.97 0.83
C PHE A 119 -12.50 -4.87 1.40
N ILE A 120 -11.50 -4.41 0.64
CA ILE A 120 -10.61 -3.31 1.05
C ILE A 120 -11.42 -2.04 1.33
N LYS A 121 -12.53 -1.82 0.65
CA LYS A 121 -13.42 -0.66 0.85
C LYS A 121 -14.57 -0.92 1.83
N TYR A 122 -14.67 -2.11 2.43
CA TYR A 122 -15.78 -2.45 3.29
C TYR A 122 -15.68 -1.71 4.64
N PRO A 123 -16.63 -0.82 4.96
CA PRO A 123 -16.49 0.09 6.11
C PRO A 123 -16.40 -0.61 7.47
N ALA A 124 -17.00 -1.80 7.61
CA ALA A 124 -17.04 -2.52 8.88
C ALA A 124 -15.66 -3.01 9.34
N PHE A 125 -14.66 -3.12 8.44
CA PHE A 125 -13.30 -3.48 8.82
C PHE A 125 -12.53 -2.32 9.46
N TYR A 126 -13.01 -1.09 9.29
CA TYR A 126 -12.30 0.09 9.76
C TYR A 126 -12.92 0.65 11.05
N PRO A 127 -12.09 1.00 12.05
CA PRO A 127 -12.57 1.75 13.21
C PRO A 127 -13.24 3.07 12.77
N LYS A 128 -14.18 3.58 13.58
CA LYS A 128 -14.85 4.86 13.29
C LYS A 128 -13.89 6.04 13.07
N SER A 129 -12.71 5.97 13.67
CA SER A 129 -11.64 6.97 13.53
C SER A 129 -10.82 6.82 12.24
N CYS A 130 -10.98 5.73 11.52
CA CYS A 130 -10.23 5.43 10.31
C CYS A 130 -11.15 5.45 9.08
N LYS A 131 -10.80 6.23 8.07
CA LYS A 131 -11.53 6.25 6.79
C LYS A 131 -11.06 5.08 5.91
N LYS A 132 -12.00 4.51 5.14
CA LYS A 132 -11.66 3.53 4.10
C LYS A 132 -10.76 4.16 3.03
N PRO A 133 -9.81 3.42 2.47
CA PRO A 133 -8.89 3.96 1.48
C PRO A 133 -9.56 4.19 0.12
N LYS A 134 -8.91 5.02 -0.68
CA LYS A 134 -9.16 5.14 -2.12
C LYS A 134 -8.29 4.11 -2.85
N ILE A 135 -8.73 3.68 -4.03
CA ILE A 135 -8.04 2.66 -4.82
C ILE A 135 -7.49 3.29 -6.09
N TYR A 136 -6.19 3.12 -6.29
CA TYR A 136 -5.54 3.36 -7.56
C TYR A 136 -5.47 2.03 -8.35
N SER A 137 -6.15 1.95 -9.47
CA SER A 137 -6.21 0.75 -10.31
C SER A 137 -5.78 0.99 -11.77
N GLY A 138 -5.27 2.17 -12.08
CA GLY A 138 -4.80 2.56 -13.41
C GLY A 138 -4.80 4.07 -13.63
N LYS A 139 -4.40 4.50 -14.83
CA LYS A 139 -4.27 5.92 -15.21
C LYS A 139 -5.52 6.77 -14.98
N ARG A 140 -6.70 6.17 -15.08
CA ARG A 140 -7.98 6.85 -14.80
C ARG A 140 -8.06 7.43 -13.39
N ASN A 141 -7.28 6.88 -12.46
CA ASN A 141 -7.21 7.33 -11.07
C ASN A 141 -5.99 8.24 -10.79
N LYS A 142 -5.32 8.74 -11.81
CA LYS A 142 -4.10 9.54 -11.70
C LYS A 142 -4.26 10.76 -10.77
N ASN A 143 -5.45 11.35 -10.71
CA ASN A 143 -5.76 12.45 -9.80
C ASN A 143 -5.64 12.10 -8.31
N LEU A 144 -5.63 10.81 -7.94
CA LEU A 144 -5.40 10.38 -6.56
C LEU A 144 -3.95 10.52 -6.11
N LEU A 145 -3.01 10.64 -7.05
CA LEU A 145 -1.58 10.82 -6.80
C LEU A 145 -1.28 12.30 -6.50
N ALA A 146 -1.88 12.83 -5.43
CA ALA A 146 -1.76 14.23 -5.04
C ALA A 146 -0.96 14.37 -3.75
N ASP A 147 -0.15 15.42 -3.65
CA ASP A 147 0.74 15.67 -2.51
C ASP A 147 0.03 16.25 -1.27
N CYS A 148 -1.26 16.59 -1.39
CA CYS A 148 -2.00 17.32 -0.35
C CYS A 148 -2.46 16.45 0.84
N ASN A 149 -2.62 15.13 0.67
CA ASN A 149 -3.18 14.23 1.69
C ASN A 149 -2.13 13.27 2.26
N ILE A 150 -1.06 13.80 2.85
CA ILE A 150 0.01 12.97 3.43
C ILE A 150 -0.43 12.47 4.80
N ALA A 151 -0.48 11.15 5.00
CA ALA A 151 -0.70 10.57 6.32
C ALA A 151 0.39 11.02 7.31
N PRO A 152 0.07 11.20 8.60
CA PRO A 152 1.05 11.67 9.61
C PRO A 152 2.35 10.89 9.63
N ILE A 153 2.28 9.56 9.45
CA ILE A 153 3.45 8.67 9.43
C ILE A 153 4.41 8.97 8.27
N CYS A 154 3.91 9.56 7.17
CA CYS A 154 4.69 9.88 5.98
C CYS A 154 5.22 11.31 5.96
N LYS A 155 4.83 12.14 6.92
CA LYS A 155 5.38 13.48 7.05
C LYS A 155 6.85 13.36 7.46
N THR A 156 7.74 14.00 6.71
CA THR A 156 9.16 14.11 7.10
C THR A 156 9.22 14.76 8.47
N LYS A 157 9.81 14.08 9.46
CA LYS A 157 10.23 14.78 10.68
C LYS A 157 11.19 15.86 10.21
N LYS A 158 10.83 17.14 10.35
CA LYS A 158 11.80 18.22 10.24
C LYS A 158 12.89 17.88 11.23
N LYS A 159 14.12 17.63 10.77
CA LYS A 159 15.28 17.66 11.65
C LYS A 159 15.30 19.07 12.22
N LEU A 160 15.00 19.17 13.50
CA LEU A 160 15.32 20.36 14.30
C LEU A 160 16.83 20.47 14.39
#